data_1e37298dd24aa445dc431015c0ad5044
#
_entry.id   1e37298dd24aa445dc431015c0ad5044
#
_cell.length_a   1.000
_cell.length_b   1.000
_cell.length_c   1.000
_cell.angle_alpha   90.00
_cell.angle_beta   90.00
_cell.angle_gamma   90.00
#
_symmetry.space_group_name_H-M   'P 1'
#
loop_
_entity.id
_entity.type
_entity.pdbx_description
1 polymer ?
#
loop_
_entity_poly.entity_id
_entity_poly.type
_entity_poly.pdbx_seq_one_letter_code
_entity_poly.pdbx_strand_id
1 'polypeptide(L)'
;KSPMSHPRLENLNIESVAPLATPREMKAAIPLSAAAAATVARGRETLERILDGEDPRLFAVVGPCSIHNLDAAEEYARKLKTLADEIADAVFVVMRVYFEKPRSSIGWKGLINDPYMNDTFHIEEGIRMARHFLFRVAEIGLPAGTELLDVLMPQYIGDLVSWNVIGARTAEAQTHREIASGISTPIGFKNGTDGSLGAAINGVRSAMGPHHFLGVTEDGLPAVFSTTGNAYPHVVLRGGKTPNYDADSIAGCVDALRDAHLPQNVVVDCSHGNSGKKADRQGLVLRDVLTQIEAGQTAIRGFMLESNLEGGNQPMQANPALLNPRCSVTDECIDWPTTEALLREAHARMSKLMRQNSESRIQ
;
A
#
# COMPACT_ATOMS: atom_id res chain seq x y z
N LYS A 1 44.30 -31.32 -29.40
CA LYS A 1 44.27 -30.19 -28.43
C LYS A 1 42.86 -30.17 -27.86
N SER A 2 42.69 -30.58 -26.60
CA SER A 2 41.42 -30.40 -25.87
C SER A 2 41.09 -28.93 -25.81
N PRO A 3 39.82 -28.51 -25.99
CA PRO A 3 39.47 -27.13 -25.81
C PRO A 3 39.80 -26.72 -24.36
N MET A 4 40.50 -25.59 -24.19
CA MET A 4 40.73 -25.02 -22.85
C MET A 4 39.36 -24.71 -22.24
N SER A 5 39.00 -25.42 -21.17
CA SER A 5 37.82 -25.10 -20.39
C SER A 5 38.07 -23.79 -19.68
N HIS A 6 37.44 -22.70 -20.15
CA HIS A 6 37.45 -21.47 -19.41
C HIS A 6 36.83 -21.66 -18.02
N PRO A 7 37.39 -21.04 -16.98
CA PRO A 7 36.75 -21.11 -15.64
C PRO A 7 35.36 -20.55 -15.71
N ARG A 8 34.44 -21.14 -14.95
CA ARG A 8 33.07 -20.58 -14.78
C ARG A 8 33.17 -19.21 -14.12
N LEU A 9 32.61 -18.17 -14.74
CA LEU A 9 32.68 -16.79 -14.28
C LEU A 9 31.36 -16.25 -13.75
N GLU A 10 30.25 -16.97 -13.95
CA GLU A 10 28.89 -16.55 -13.61
C GLU A 10 28.23 -17.60 -12.71
N ASN A 11 27.24 -17.15 -11.93
CA ASN A 11 26.42 -17.98 -11.04
C ASN A 11 27.22 -18.80 -10.02
N LEU A 12 28.36 -18.27 -9.57
CA LEU A 12 29.24 -18.98 -8.62
C LEU A 12 28.63 -19.13 -7.24
N ASN A 13 27.71 -18.23 -6.85
CA ASN A 13 27.02 -18.21 -5.56
C ASN A 13 25.53 -18.57 -5.68
N ILE A 14 25.09 -19.09 -6.84
CA ILE A 14 23.70 -19.56 -7.04
C ILE A 14 23.69 -21.07 -6.89
N GLU A 15 22.96 -21.55 -5.88
CA GLU A 15 22.82 -22.98 -5.62
C GLU A 15 21.85 -23.64 -6.60
N SER A 16 20.68 -23.00 -6.82
CA SER A 16 19.67 -23.52 -7.73
C SER A 16 18.85 -22.39 -8.37
N VAL A 17 18.25 -22.68 -9.50
CA VAL A 17 17.28 -21.81 -10.18
C VAL A 17 16.07 -22.65 -10.54
N ALA A 18 14.88 -22.24 -10.11
CA ALA A 18 13.61 -22.85 -10.49
C ALA A 18 12.74 -21.79 -11.19
N PRO A 19 12.23 -22.06 -12.40
CA PRO A 19 11.31 -21.15 -13.06
C PRO A 19 9.99 -21.10 -12.30
N LEU A 20 9.37 -19.92 -12.27
CA LEU A 20 8.00 -19.70 -11.74
C LEU A 20 6.97 -19.87 -12.87
N ALA A 21 5.73 -20.20 -12.52
CA ALA A 21 4.62 -20.01 -13.42
C ALA A 21 4.57 -18.55 -13.90
N THR A 22 4.32 -18.35 -15.19
CA THR A 22 4.25 -17.00 -15.78
C THR A 22 3.07 -16.21 -15.20
N PRO A 23 3.11 -14.86 -15.23
CA PRO A 23 1.96 -14.05 -14.85
C PRO A 23 0.68 -14.45 -15.58
N ARG A 24 0.75 -14.78 -16.87
CA ARG A 24 -0.39 -15.24 -17.68
C ARG A 24 -0.98 -16.56 -17.16
N GLU A 25 -0.13 -17.54 -16.84
CA GLU A 25 -0.58 -18.82 -16.27
C GLU A 25 -1.22 -18.62 -14.90
N MET A 26 -0.63 -17.79 -14.04
CA MET A 26 -1.17 -17.47 -12.73
C MET A 26 -2.54 -16.75 -12.82
N LYS A 27 -2.68 -15.78 -13.73
CA LYS A 27 -3.95 -15.10 -14.00
C LYS A 27 -5.00 -16.04 -14.60
N ALA A 28 -4.60 -16.96 -15.47
CA ALA A 28 -5.50 -17.96 -16.02
C ALA A 28 -5.99 -18.98 -14.98
N ALA A 29 -5.13 -19.33 -14.00
CA ALA A 29 -5.51 -20.20 -12.89
C ALA A 29 -6.46 -19.53 -11.89
N ILE A 30 -6.36 -18.21 -11.72
CA ILE A 30 -7.21 -17.41 -10.83
C ILE A 30 -7.71 -16.20 -11.65
N PRO A 31 -8.72 -16.41 -12.53
CA PRO A 31 -9.21 -15.35 -13.42
C PRO A 31 -10.06 -14.32 -12.65
N LEU A 32 -10.05 -13.10 -13.16
CA LEU A 32 -10.94 -12.06 -12.65
C LEU A 32 -12.40 -12.37 -12.99
N SER A 33 -13.27 -12.26 -11.99
CA SER A 33 -14.71 -12.19 -12.24
C SER A 33 -15.13 -10.76 -12.64
N ALA A 34 -16.32 -10.62 -13.21
CA ALA A 34 -16.88 -9.31 -13.51
C ALA A 34 -17.08 -8.45 -12.25
N ALA A 35 -17.43 -9.06 -11.12
CA ALA A 35 -17.60 -8.37 -9.84
C ALA A 35 -16.26 -7.85 -9.30
N ALA A 36 -15.24 -8.70 -9.29
CA ALA A 36 -13.90 -8.32 -8.85
C ALA A 36 -13.32 -7.20 -9.74
N ALA A 37 -13.42 -7.33 -11.07
CA ALA A 37 -12.98 -6.31 -12.02
C ALA A 37 -13.69 -4.97 -11.79
N ALA A 38 -15.00 -4.98 -11.57
CA ALA A 38 -15.78 -3.78 -11.28
C ALA A 38 -15.37 -3.13 -9.94
N THR A 39 -15.05 -3.92 -8.91
CA THR A 39 -14.56 -3.41 -7.62
C THR A 39 -13.23 -2.69 -7.79
N VAL A 40 -12.27 -3.31 -8.49
CA VAL A 40 -10.95 -2.72 -8.74
C VAL A 40 -11.07 -1.45 -9.56
N ALA A 41 -11.85 -1.46 -10.65
CA ALA A 41 -12.03 -0.31 -11.54
C ALA A 41 -12.65 0.88 -10.79
N ARG A 42 -13.78 0.66 -10.08
CA ARG A 42 -14.39 1.71 -9.24
C ARG A 42 -13.44 2.21 -8.15
N GLY A 43 -12.64 1.30 -7.57
CA GLY A 43 -11.65 1.67 -6.56
C GLY A 43 -10.64 2.66 -7.10
N ARG A 44 -10.07 2.41 -8.27
CA ARG A 44 -9.12 3.31 -8.94
C ARG A 44 -9.76 4.64 -9.29
N GLU A 45 -10.89 4.63 -10.00
CA GLU A 45 -11.62 5.84 -10.40
C GLU A 45 -11.98 6.72 -9.20
N THR A 46 -12.46 6.12 -8.10
CA THR A 46 -12.80 6.88 -6.89
C THR A 46 -11.56 7.53 -6.27
N LEU A 47 -10.45 6.82 -6.18
CA LEU A 47 -9.20 7.37 -5.66
C LEU A 47 -8.65 8.49 -6.53
N GLU A 48 -8.71 8.35 -7.85
CA GLU A 48 -8.32 9.38 -8.81
C GLU A 48 -9.14 10.66 -8.61
N ARG A 49 -10.46 10.54 -8.52
CA ARG A 49 -11.36 11.68 -8.27
C ARG A 49 -11.15 12.34 -6.91
N ILE A 50 -10.81 11.57 -5.87
CA ILE A 50 -10.44 12.14 -4.56
C ILE A 50 -9.13 12.92 -4.67
N LEU A 51 -8.13 12.40 -5.38
CA LEU A 51 -6.85 13.08 -5.60
C LEU A 51 -7.01 14.35 -6.46
N ASP A 52 -7.91 14.36 -7.44
CA ASP A 52 -8.24 15.55 -8.24
C ASP A 52 -9.09 16.58 -7.45
N GLY A 53 -9.64 16.18 -6.30
CA GLY A 53 -10.53 17.04 -5.50
C GLY A 53 -11.96 17.15 -6.04
N GLU A 54 -12.31 16.30 -7.00
CA GLU A 54 -13.68 16.20 -7.53
C GLU A 54 -14.61 15.44 -6.59
N ASP A 55 -14.05 14.48 -5.85
CA ASP A 55 -14.74 13.74 -4.79
C ASP A 55 -14.29 14.31 -3.43
N PRO A 56 -15.20 14.87 -2.63
CA PRO A 56 -14.86 15.52 -1.36
C PRO A 56 -14.58 14.54 -0.22
N ARG A 57 -14.74 13.24 -0.45
CA ARG A 57 -14.47 12.21 0.56
C ARG A 57 -12.99 12.12 0.89
N LEU A 58 -12.70 11.62 2.08
CA LEU A 58 -11.36 11.24 2.50
C LEU A 58 -11.16 9.74 2.23
N PHE A 59 -10.02 9.31 1.68
CA PHE A 59 -9.78 7.88 1.61
C PHE A 59 -8.96 7.36 2.79
N ALA A 60 -9.26 6.13 3.21
CA ALA A 60 -8.63 5.46 4.34
C ALA A 60 -8.03 4.12 3.89
N VAL A 61 -6.70 3.96 4.02
CA VAL A 61 -6.02 2.69 3.77
C VAL A 61 -5.84 1.97 5.10
N VAL A 62 -6.65 0.93 5.36
CA VAL A 62 -6.78 0.32 6.69
C VAL A 62 -6.63 -1.20 6.62
N GLY A 63 -5.79 -1.77 7.47
CA GLY A 63 -5.60 -3.21 7.56
C GLY A 63 -4.30 -3.63 8.23
N PRO A 64 -4.04 -4.94 8.28
CA PRO A 64 -2.87 -5.49 8.96
C PRO A 64 -1.54 -4.91 8.49
N CYS A 65 -0.57 -4.82 9.39
CA CYS A 65 0.81 -4.45 9.04
C CYS A 65 1.35 -5.42 7.96
N SER A 66 1.07 -6.71 8.12
CA SER A 66 1.34 -7.75 7.11
C SER A 66 0.27 -8.83 7.19
N ILE A 67 -0.04 -9.44 6.03
CA ILE A 67 -0.91 -10.61 5.94
C ILE A 67 -0.05 -11.85 6.16
N HIS A 68 -0.33 -12.62 7.21
CA HIS A 68 0.35 -13.87 7.53
C HIS A 68 -0.61 -15.06 7.66
N ASN A 69 -1.90 -14.79 7.87
CA ASN A 69 -2.95 -15.80 7.94
C ASN A 69 -4.14 -15.34 7.09
N LEU A 70 -4.51 -16.11 6.08
CA LEU A 70 -5.53 -15.72 5.10
C LEU A 70 -6.94 -15.79 5.66
N ASP A 71 -7.24 -16.75 6.55
CA ASP A 71 -8.58 -16.89 7.14
C ASP A 71 -8.90 -15.71 8.06
N ALA A 72 -7.95 -15.36 8.92
CA ALA A 72 -8.08 -14.18 9.79
C ALA A 72 -8.14 -12.89 8.96
N ALA A 73 -7.37 -12.79 7.88
CA ALA A 73 -7.40 -11.64 6.98
C ALA A 73 -8.74 -11.54 6.22
N GLU A 74 -9.36 -12.66 5.84
CA GLU A 74 -10.70 -12.66 5.22
C GLU A 74 -11.78 -12.28 6.23
N GLU A 75 -11.70 -12.74 7.49
CA GLU A 75 -12.59 -12.29 8.57
C GLU A 75 -12.48 -10.75 8.74
N TYR A 76 -11.25 -10.24 8.76
CA TYR A 76 -10.99 -8.80 8.84
C TYR A 76 -11.61 -8.06 7.64
N ALA A 77 -11.40 -8.55 6.43
CA ALA A 77 -11.93 -7.97 5.20
C ALA A 77 -13.46 -7.86 5.22
N ARG A 78 -14.16 -8.89 5.70
CA ARG A 78 -15.63 -8.90 5.80
C ARG A 78 -16.14 -7.87 6.81
N LYS A 79 -15.49 -7.77 7.97
CA LYS A 79 -15.81 -6.73 8.96
C LYS A 79 -15.55 -5.33 8.40
N LEU A 80 -14.41 -5.13 7.73
CA LEU A 80 -14.06 -3.85 7.13
C LEU A 80 -15.04 -3.47 6.01
N LYS A 81 -15.48 -4.42 5.19
CA LYS A 81 -16.47 -4.16 4.13
C LYS A 81 -17.81 -3.70 4.71
N THR A 82 -18.30 -4.36 5.76
CA THR A 82 -19.54 -3.92 6.42
C THR A 82 -19.43 -2.47 6.90
N LEU A 83 -18.36 -2.14 7.60
CA LEU A 83 -18.13 -0.78 8.07
C LEU A 83 -17.92 0.22 6.90
N ALA A 84 -17.19 -0.18 5.87
CA ALA A 84 -16.94 0.65 4.69
C ALA A 84 -18.25 1.06 3.99
N ASP A 85 -19.22 0.17 3.90
CA ASP A 85 -20.54 0.48 3.32
C ASP A 85 -21.33 1.48 4.16
N GLU A 86 -21.23 1.40 5.49
CA GLU A 86 -21.93 2.31 6.41
C GLU A 86 -21.37 3.73 6.38
N ILE A 87 -20.06 3.90 6.05
CA ILE A 87 -19.36 5.20 6.07
C ILE A 87 -19.03 5.73 4.68
N ALA A 88 -19.54 5.08 3.62
CA ALA A 88 -19.15 5.31 2.23
C ALA A 88 -19.46 6.72 1.71
N ASP A 89 -20.39 7.44 2.33
CA ASP A 89 -20.77 8.81 1.95
C ASP A 89 -19.72 9.88 2.29
N ALA A 90 -18.80 9.61 3.23
CA ALA A 90 -17.77 10.56 3.65
C ALA A 90 -16.34 9.98 3.71
N VAL A 91 -16.20 8.67 3.85
CA VAL A 91 -14.89 7.99 3.89
C VAL A 91 -14.88 6.82 2.92
N PHE A 92 -13.94 6.86 1.99
CA PHE A 92 -13.71 5.76 1.04
C PHE A 92 -12.63 4.82 1.58
N VAL A 93 -13.01 3.58 1.88
CA VAL A 93 -12.11 2.60 2.51
C VAL A 93 -11.43 1.74 1.47
N VAL A 94 -10.10 1.61 1.59
CA VAL A 94 -9.24 0.70 0.85
C VAL A 94 -8.60 -0.26 1.85
N MET A 95 -8.74 -1.57 1.66
CA MET A 95 -8.09 -2.54 2.54
C MET A 95 -6.58 -2.53 2.30
N ARG A 96 -5.82 -2.35 3.36
CA ARG A 96 -4.36 -2.53 3.35
C ARG A 96 -4.04 -4.02 3.31
N VAL A 97 -3.42 -4.48 2.21
CA VAL A 97 -3.09 -5.88 1.96
C VAL A 97 -1.60 -5.98 1.62
N TYR A 98 -0.76 -6.13 2.63
CA TYR A 98 0.69 -6.17 2.48
C TYR A 98 1.19 -7.61 2.64
N PHE A 99 1.67 -8.19 1.56
CA PHE A 99 2.22 -9.56 1.51
C PHE A 99 3.72 -9.61 1.60
N GLU A 100 4.40 -8.49 1.38
CA GLU A 100 5.83 -8.37 1.38
C GLU A 100 6.27 -7.37 2.45
N LYS A 101 7.40 -7.64 3.09
CA LYS A 101 7.95 -6.77 4.14
C LYS A 101 9.40 -6.43 3.83
N PRO A 102 9.72 -5.13 3.63
CA PRO A 102 11.10 -4.70 3.48
C PRO A 102 11.84 -4.91 4.78
N ARG A 103 12.95 -5.63 4.75
CA ARG A 103 13.82 -5.88 5.90
C ARG A 103 15.16 -5.18 5.73
N SER A 104 15.60 -4.48 6.77
CA SER A 104 16.94 -3.87 6.80
C SER A 104 18.04 -4.90 7.10
N SER A 105 17.67 -6.08 7.61
CA SER A 105 18.54 -7.20 7.91
C SER A 105 17.80 -8.53 7.67
N ILE A 106 17.99 -9.52 8.53
CA ILE A 106 17.31 -10.82 8.46
C ILE A 106 15.91 -10.71 9.07
N GLY A 107 14.97 -11.52 8.58
CA GLY A 107 13.60 -11.64 9.09
C GLY A 107 12.64 -12.14 8.03
N TRP A 108 11.45 -12.58 8.44
CA TRP A 108 10.40 -13.01 7.54
C TRP A 108 10.04 -11.90 6.53
N LYS A 109 10.13 -12.21 5.25
CA LYS A 109 9.97 -11.25 4.15
C LYS A 109 8.53 -11.10 3.68
N GLY A 110 7.59 -11.81 4.32
CA GLY A 110 6.17 -11.76 3.99
C GLY A 110 5.66 -13.04 3.33
N LEU A 111 4.34 -13.09 3.17
CA LEU A 111 3.60 -14.27 2.69
C LEU A 111 4.04 -14.72 1.29
N ILE A 112 4.37 -13.80 0.40
CA ILE A 112 4.82 -14.16 -0.96
C ILE A 112 6.14 -14.91 -0.90
N ASN A 113 7.10 -14.46 -0.10
CA ASN A 113 8.42 -15.06 -0.06
C ASN A 113 8.49 -16.35 0.77
N ASP A 114 7.74 -16.40 1.86
CA ASP A 114 7.71 -17.57 2.76
C ASP A 114 6.29 -17.73 3.35
N PRO A 115 5.36 -18.33 2.59
CA PRO A 115 3.94 -18.40 2.97
C PRO A 115 3.68 -19.23 4.23
N TYR A 116 4.57 -20.18 4.54
CA TYR A 116 4.43 -21.05 5.70
C TYR A 116 5.24 -20.61 6.92
N MET A 117 6.00 -19.49 6.80
CA MET A 117 6.81 -18.92 7.89
C MET A 117 7.79 -19.92 8.51
N ASN A 118 8.36 -20.81 7.69
CA ASN A 118 9.22 -21.93 8.11
C ASN A 118 10.51 -22.03 7.29
N ASP A 119 10.89 -20.95 6.59
CA ASP A 119 12.09 -20.84 5.76
C ASP A 119 12.13 -21.87 4.59
N THR A 120 10.98 -22.35 4.13
CA THR A 120 10.90 -23.23 2.94
C THR A 120 10.82 -22.46 1.62
N PHE A 121 10.48 -21.17 1.68
CA PHE A 121 10.46 -20.24 0.55
C PHE A 121 9.69 -20.74 -0.68
N HIS A 122 8.49 -21.30 -0.46
CA HIS A 122 7.58 -21.70 -1.53
C HIS A 122 6.95 -20.49 -2.23
N ILE A 123 7.80 -19.70 -2.94
CA ILE A 123 7.44 -18.37 -3.49
C ILE A 123 6.27 -18.47 -4.48
N GLU A 124 6.25 -19.47 -5.38
CA GLU A 124 5.14 -19.64 -6.33
C GLU A 124 3.80 -19.82 -5.60
N GLU A 125 3.79 -20.63 -4.55
CA GLU A 125 2.61 -20.82 -3.72
C GLU A 125 2.23 -19.52 -3.00
N GLY A 126 3.21 -18.77 -2.48
CA GLY A 126 3.00 -17.45 -1.88
C GLY A 126 2.34 -16.46 -2.84
N ILE A 127 2.77 -16.41 -4.10
CA ILE A 127 2.15 -15.59 -5.16
C ILE A 127 0.70 -16.04 -5.40
N ARG A 128 0.48 -17.35 -5.52
CA ARG A 128 -0.86 -17.93 -5.71
C ARG A 128 -1.80 -17.58 -4.56
N MET A 129 -1.34 -17.73 -3.33
CA MET A 129 -2.09 -17.38 -2.12
C MET A 129 -2.42 -15.87 -2.08
N ALA A 130 -1.45 -15.01 -2.37
CA ALA A 130 -1.63 -13.56 -2.42
C ALA A 130 -2.66 -13.15 -3.48
N ARG A 131 -2.55 -13.68 -4.71
CA ARG A 131 -3.50 -13.41 -5.79
C ARG A 131 -4.90 -13.89 -5.44
N HIS A 132 -5.03 -15.12 -4.91
CA HIS A 132 -6.33 -15.66 -4.50
C HIS A 132 -6.98 -14.80 -3.40
N PHE A 133 -6.21 -14.36 -2.41
CA PHE A 133 -6.74 -13.51 -1.36
C PHE A 133 -7.20 -12.14 -1.91
N LEU A 134 -6.41 -11.49 -2.77
CA LEU A 134 -6.82 -10.24 -3.42
C LEU A 134 -8.10 -10.41 -4.24
N PHE A 135 -8.22 -11.53 -4.97
CA PHE A 135 -9.44 -11.88 -5.69
C PHE A 135 -10.65 -11.97 -4.73
N ARG A 136 -10.50 -12.65 -3.58
CA ARG A 136 -11.55 -12.74 -2.56
C ARG A 136 -11.94 -11.38 -2.00
N VAL A 137 -10.97 -10.52 -1.72
CA VAL A 137 -11.19 -9.14 -1.23
C VAL A 137 -11.97 -8.33 -2.28
N ALA A 138 -11.60 -8.44 -3.56
CA ALA A 138 -12.31 -7.76 -4.64
C ALA A 138 -13.73 -8.31 -4.86
N GLU A 139 -13.95 -9.64 -4.73
CA GLU A 139 -15.26 -10.28 -4.83
C GLU A 139 -16.26 -9.79 -3.77
N ILE A 140 -15.81 -9.54 -2.54
CA ILE A 140 -16.67 -8.98 -1.50
C ILE A 140 -16.90 -7.46 -1.68
N GLY A 141 -16.36 -6.85 -2.72
CA GLY A 141 -16.57 -5.46 -3.07
C GLY A 141 -15.69 -4.46 -2.31
N LEU A 142 -14.53 -4.90 -1.79
CA LEU A 142 -13.58 -4.04 -1.06
C LEU A 142 -12.34 -3.80 -1.93
N PRO A 143 -12.00 -2.55 -2.30
CA PRO A 143 -10.76 -2.26 -3.00
C PRO A 143 -9.55 -2.52 -2.11
N ALA A 144 -8.46 -3.01 -2.70
CA ALA A 144 -7.23 -3.34 -1.99
C ALA A 144 -6.09 -2.40 -2.36
N GLY A 145 -5.24 -2.11 -1.36
CA GLY A 145 -3.99 -1.35 -1.52
C GLY A 145 -2.80 -2.14 -0.99
N THR A 146 -1.66 -2.11 -1.70
CA THR A 146 -0.45 -2.84 -1.32
C THR A 146 0.82 -2.01 -1.48
N GLU A 147 1.91 -2.46 -0.86
CA GLU A 147 3.25 -1.92 -1.13
C GLU A 147 3.83 -2.60 -2.37
N LEU A 148 4.31 -1.81 -3.31
CA LEU A 148 5.09 -2.28 -4.44
C LEU A 148 6.54 -2.44 -3.97
N LEU A 149 6.91 -3.66 -3.57
CA LEU A 149 8.25 -3.96 -3.08
C LEU A 149 9.04 -4.76 -4.11
N ASP A 150 8.59 -5.95 -4.49
CA ASP A 150 9.20 -6.71 -5.59
C ASP A 150 8.72 -6.16 -6.93
N VAL A 151 9.68 -5.96 -7.84
CA VAL A 151 9.44 -5.33 -9.14
C VAL A 151 8.69 -6.21 -10.14
N LEU A 152 8.58 -7.51 -9.88
CA LEU A 152 7.83 -8.46 -10.73
C LEU A 152 6.36 -8.59 -10.31
N MET A 153 6.05 -8.29 -9.03
CA MET A 153 4.71 -8.49 -8.47
C MET A 153 3.59 -7.74 -9.21
N PRO A 154 3.79 -6.53 -9.75
CA PRO A 154 2.75 -5.86 -10.54
C PRO A 154 2.20 -6.70 -11.70
N GLN A 155 3.03 -7.55 -12.32
CA GLN A 155 2.58 -8.43 -13.39
C GLN A 155 1.67 -9.57 -12.90
N TYR A 156 1.87 -10.03 -11.66
CA TYR A 156 1.11 -11.14 -11.07
C TYR A 156 -0.19 -10.72 -10.41
N ILE A 157 -0.22 -9.54 -9.76
CA ILE A 157 -1.34 -9.11 -8.91
C ILE A 157 -1.92 -7.74 -9.25
N GLY A 158 -1.29 -6.98 -10.18
CA GLY A 158 -1.65 -5.59 -10.45
C GLY A 158 -3.10 -5.38 -10.92
N ASP A 159 -3.70 -6.38 -11.57
CA ASP A 159 -5.10 -6.38 -12.00
C ASP A 159 -6.12 -6.47 -10.85
N LEU A 160 -5.66 -6.78 -9.63
CA LEU A 160 -6.47 -6.91 -8.40
C LEU A 160 -6.23 -5.80 -7.37
N VAL A 161 -5.38 -4.83 -7.69
CA VAL A 161 -4.99 -3.74 -6.78
C VAL A 161 -5.58 -2.42 -7.26
N SER A 162 -6.11 -1.62 -6.31
CA SER A 162 -6.67 -0.29 -6.59
C SER A 162 -5.74 0.86 -6.17
N TRP A 163 -4.82 0.64 -5.25
CA TRP A 163 -3.85 1.62 -4.77
C TRP A 163 -2.49 0.97 -4.46
N ASN A 164 -1.42 1.66 -4.81
CA ASN A 164 -0.07 1.20 -4.48
C ASN A 164 0.69 2.26 -3.66
N VAL A 165 1.71 1.81 -2.95
CA VAL A 165 2.67 2.70 -2.30
C VAL A 165 4.10 2.19 -2.47
N ILE A 166 5.04 3.11 -2.64
CA ILE A 166 6.47 2.85 -2.57
C ILE A 166 6.92 3.11 -1.13
N GLY A 167 7.54 2.13 -0.51
CA GLY A 167 8.03 2.22 0.86
C GLY A 167 9.18 3.21 1.03
N ALA A 168 9.43 3.63 2.26
CA ALA A 168 10.49 4.60 2.58
C ALA A 168 11.91 4.11 2.20
N ARG A 169 12.13 2.79 2.17
CA ARG A 169 13.44 2.20 1.80
C ARG A 169 13.66 2.10 0.30
N THR A 170 12.60 2.16 -0.49
CA THR A 170 12.61 1.98 -1.95
C THR A 170 12.25 3.24 -2.74
N ALA A 171 11.81 4.31 -2.06
CA ALA A 171 11.42 5.58 -2.70
C ALA A 171 12.59 6.28 -3.44
N GLU A 172 13.83 5.98 -3.11
CA GLU A 172 15.02 6.48 -3.81
C GLU A 172 15.43 5.61 -5.01
N ALA A 173 14.95 4.37 -5.08
CA ALA A 173 15.38 3.43 -6.11
C ALA A 173 14.78 3.81 -7.48
N GLN A 174 15.65 3.98 -8.48
CA GLN A 174 15.26 4.30 -9.85
C GLN A 174 14.26 3.28 -10.40
N THR A 175 14.51 2.00 -10.22
CA THR A 175 13.63 0.92 -10.72
C THR A 175 12.21 1.05 -10.22
N HIS A 176 12.00 1.37 -8.92
CA HIS A 176 10.67 1.55 -8.36
C HIS A 176 9.97 2.79 -8.91
N ARG A 177 10.69 3.89 -9.15
CA ARG A 177 10.16 5.11 -9.77
C ARG A 177 9.74 4.88 -11.22
N GLU A 178 10.54 4.13 -11.97
CA GLU A 178 10.25 3.76 -13.36
C GLU A 178 8.99 2.88 -13.45
N ILE A 179 8.89 1.84 -12.62
CA ILE A 179 7.71 0.97 -12.57
C ILE A 179 6.47 1.77 -12.15
N ALA A 180 6.59 2.66 -11.16
CA ALA A 180 5.51 3.52 -10.72
C ALA A 180 4.91 4.38 -11.84
N SER A 181 5.72 4.75 -12.85
CA SER A 181 5.25 5.50 -14.03
C SER A 181 4.33 4.70 -14.95
N GLY A 182 4.36 3.37 -14.85
CA GLY A 182 3.63 2.48 -15.76
C GLY A 182 2.50 1.68 -15.13
N ILE A 183 2.36 1.69 -13.80
CA ILE A 183 1.24 0.97 -13.15
C ILE A 183 -0.08 1.72 -13.33
N SER A 184 -1.18 0.96 -13.35
CA SER A 184 -2.53 1.46 -13.62
C SER A 184 -3.28 1.89 -12.34
N THR A 185 -2.58 2.28 -11.29
CA THR A 185 -3.16 2.70 -10.00
C THR A 185 -2.60 4.04 -9.58
N PRO A 186 -3.34 4.84 -8.81
CA PRO A 186 -2.73 5.87 -7.97
C PRO A 186 -1.63 5.26 -7.10
N ILE A 187 -0.54 6.01 -6.89
CA ILE A 187 0.62 5.52 -6.14
C ILE A 187 1.16 6.55 -5.16
N GLY A 188 1.29 6.14 -3.90
CA GLY A 188 1.94 6.94 -2.86
C GLY A 188 3.45 6.71 -2.82
N PHE A 189 4.21 7.77 -2.51
CA PHE A 189 5.64 7.68 -2.19
C PHE A 189 5.84 8.09 -0.73
N LYS A 190 6.31 7.16 0.09
CA LYS A 190 6.64 7.46 1.49
C LYS A 190 7.89 8.32 1.58
N ASN A 191 7.92 9.28 2.49
CA ASN A 191 9.13 10.00 2.85
C ASN A 191 10.20 9.05 3.41
N GLY A 192 11.46 9.47 3.38
CA GLY A 192 12.59 8.70 3.88
C GLY A 192 12.44 8.26 5.34
N THR A 193 13.17 7.22 5.75
CA THR A 193 13.14 6.72 7.14
C THR A 193 13.68 7.72 8.15
N ASP A 194 14.47 8.68 7.71
CA ASP A 194 14.99 9.82 8.49
C ASP A 194 13.99 10.97 8.62
N GLY A 195 12.88 10.94 7.85
CA GLY A 195 11.86 11.98 7.78
C GLY A 195 12.00 12.92 6.58
N SER A 196 13.06 12.79 5.77
CA SER A 196 13.31 13.66 4.62
C SER A 196 12.24 13.49 3.52
N LEU A 197 11.81 14.60 2.91
CA LEU A 197 10.79 14.64 1.86
C LEU A 197 11.38 14.40 0.45
N GLY A 198 12.67 14.63 0.27
CA GLY A 198 13.32 14.65 -1.05
C GLY A 198 13.09 13.39 -1.87
N ALA A 199 13.18 12.21 -1.23
CA ALA A 199 12.96 10.92 -1.89
C ALA A 199 11.53 10.81 -2.44
N ALA A 200 10.53 11.19 -1.64
CA ALA A 200 9.11 11.14 -2.02
C ALA A 200 8.79 12.13 -3.14
N ILE A 201 9.21 13.39 -3.02
CA ILE A 201 8.98 14.45 -4.03
C ILE A 201 9.63 14.08 -5.36
N ASN A 202 10.88 13.62 -5.34
CA ASN A 202 11.57 13.16 -6.54
C ASN A 202 10.92 11.90 -7.13
N GLY A 203 10.39 11.01 -6.28
CA GLY A 203 9.62 9.84 -6.70
C GLY A 203 8.34 10.22 -7.44
N VAL A 204 7.55 11.15 -6.87
CA VAL A 204 6.35 11.72 -7.50
C VAL A 204 6.70 12.32 -8.86
N ARG A 205 7.70 13.21 -8.91
CA ARG A 205 8.13 13.85 -10.17
C ARG A 205 8.55 12.82 -11.21
N SER A 206 9.35 11.84 -10.83
CA SER A 206 9.83 10.81 -11.72
C SER A 206 8.68 9.96 -12.26
N ALA A 207 7.78 9.48 -11.40
CA ALA A 207 6.66 8.64 -11.79
C ALA A 207 5.65 9.34 -12.72
N MET A 208 5.55 10.66 -12.69
CA MET A 208 4.72 11.43 -13.63
C MET A 208 5.30 11.49 -15.05
N GLY A 209 6.58 11.25 -15.21
CA GLY A 209 7.25 11.28 -16.52
C GLY A 209 7.23 9.92 -17.24
N PRO A 210 7.44 9.92 -18.57
CA PRO A 210 7.63 8.69 -19.34
C PRO A 210 9.00 8.07 -19.04
N HIS A 211 9.06 6.74 -19.06
CA HIS A 211 10.28 5.97 -18.85
C HIS A 211 10.42 4.82 -19.84
N HIS A 212 11.66 4.33 -19.98
CA HIS A 212 12.00 3.10 -20.70
C HIS A 212 12.86 2.24 -19.76
N PHE A 213 12.38 1.06 -19.40
CA PHE A 213 13.07 0.20 -18.44
C PHE A 213 12.92 -1.29 -18.76
N LEU A 214 13.78 -2.10 -18.16
CA LEU A 214 13.73 -3.56 -18.29
C LEU A 214 12.69 -4.14 -17.34
N GLY A 215 11.85 -5.02 -17.86
CA GLY A 215 10.86 -5.75 -17.08
C GLY A 215 10.56 -7.10 -17.68
N VAL A 216 9.56 -7.79 -17.12
CA VAL A 216 9.10 -9.11 -17.57
C VAL A 216 7.66 -9.00 -18.00
N THR A 217 7.35 -9.55 -19.18
CA THR A 217 5.99 -9.57 -19.75
C THR A 217 5.09 -10.58 -19.02
N GLU A 218 3.81 -10.58 -19.35
CA GLU A 218 2.88 -11.60 -18.85
C GLU A 218 3.27 -13.03 -19.26
N ASP A 219 4.03 -13.19 -20.35
CA ASP A 219 4.54 -14.49 -20.82
C ASP A 219 5.89 -14.89 -20.17
N GLY A 220 6.35 -14.13 -19.17
CA GLY A 220 7.59 -14.40 -18.47
C GLY A 220 8.86 -14.01 -19.26
N LEU A 221 8.74 -13.26 -20.35
CA LEU A 221 9.86 -12.88 -21.21
C LEU A 221 10.43 -11.52 -20.81
N PRO A 222 11.76 -11.37 -20.76
CA PRO A 222 12.39 -10.06 -20.61
C PRO A 222 11.97 -9.12 -21.74
N ALA A 223 11.64 -7.86 -21.41
CA ALA A 223 11.22 -6.85 -22.38
C ALA A 223 11.62 -5.44 -21.95
N VAL A 224 11.64 -4.52 -22.91
CA VAL A 224 11.71 -3.09 -22.62
C VAL A 224 10.27 -2.56 -22.51
N PHE A 225 9.96 -1.99 -21.36
CA PHE A 225 8.69 -1.29 -21.12
C PHE A 225 8.87 0.20 -21.44
N SER A 226 7.94 0.76 -22.19
CA SER A 226 7.85 2.19 -22.47
C SER A 226 6.56 2.70 -21.83
N THR A 227 6.66 3.66 -20.91
CA THR A 227 5.54 4.21 -20.16
C THR A 227 5.21 5.63 -20.59
N THR A 228 4.02 6.10 -20.29
CA THR A 228 3.56 7.46 -20.56
C THR A 228 3.63 8.37 -19.32
N GLY A 229 3.95 7.80 -18.17
CA GLY A 229 3.83 8.45 -16.88
C GLY A 229 2.51 8.13 -16.19
N ASN A 230 2.50 8.20 -14.86
CA ASN A 230 1.34 8.04 -13.99
C ASN A 230 0.82 9.43 -13.61
N ALA A 231 -0.48 9.68 -13.75
CA ALA A 231 -1.08 10.97 -13.43
C ALA A 231 -1.34 11.19 -11.92
N TYR A 232 -1.30 10.12 -11.11
CA TYR A 232 -1.76 10.13 -9.71
C TYR A 232 -0.71 9.70 -8.66
N PRO A 233 0.59 10.02 -8.82
CA PRO A 233 1.52 9.84 -7.73
C PRO A 233 1.31 10.95 -6.69
N HIS A 234 1.50 10.61 -5.40
CA HIS A 234 1.31 11.51 -4.29
C HIS A 234 2.25 11.18 -3.13
N VAL A 235 2.41 12.12 -2.19
CA VAL A 235 3.27 11.92 -1.02
C VAL A 235 2.51 11.21 0.09
N VAL A 236 3.20 10.29 0.78
CA VAL A 236 2.72 9.66 2.02
C VAL A 236 3.68 10.03 3.16
N LEU A 237 3.19 10.81 4.11
CA LEU A 237 3.94 11.21 5.30
C LEU A 237 3.85 10.13 6.36
N ARG A 238 4.98 9.50 6.68
CA ARG A 238 5.06 8.36 7.61
C ARG A 238 5.87 8.66 8.87
N GLY A 239 6.32 9.92 9.05
CA GLY A 239 7.27 10.28 10.08
C GLY A 239 8.70 9.79 9.78
N GLY A 240 9.59 10.11 10.65
CA GLY A 240 11.00 9.73 10.64
C GLY A 240 11.52 9.56 12.06
N LYS A 241 12.62 10.24 12.39
CA LYS A 241 13.11 10.39 13.76
C LYS A 241 12.10 11.15 14.63
N THR A 242 11.38 12.09 14.01
CA THR A 242 10.27 12.83 14.59
C THR A 242 9.01 12.61 13.75
N PRO A 243 7.81 12.73 14.32
CA PRO A 243 6.57 12.78 13.56
C PRO A 243 6.58 13.91 12.53
N ASN A 244 5.77 13.78 11.45
CA ASN A 244 5.62 14.79 10.40
C ASN A 244 4.15 14.93 9.92
N TYR A 245 3.20 14.73 10.83
CA TYR A 245 1.77 14.87 10.58
C TYR A 245 1.18 16.20 11.04
N ASP A 246 1.93 16.96 11.83
CA ASP A 246 1.51 18.27 12.33
C ASP A 246 1.33 19.30 11.20
N ALA A 247 0.63 20.41 11.52
CA ALA A 247 0.27 21.41 10.53
C ALA A 247 1.47 22.06 9.82
N ASP A 248 2.57 22.28 10.55
CA ASP A 248 3.78 22.88 9.97
C ASP A 248 4.48 21.88 9.02
N SER A 249 4.55 20.62 9.40
CA SER A 249 5.11 19.56 8.56
C SER A 249 4.30 19.35 7.28
N ILE A 250 2.97 19.37 7.37
CA ILE A 250 2.08 19.27 6.20
C ILE A 250 2.22 20.50 5.31
N ALA A 251 2.23 21.70 5.88
CA ALA A 251 2.44 22.93 5.13
C ALA A 251 3.79 22.93 4.40
N GLY A 252 4.86 22.51 5.07
CA GLY A 252 6.18 22.37 4.45
C GLY A 252 6.21 21.35 3.30
N CYS A 253 5.48 20.24 3.42
CA CYS A 253 5.32 19.27 2.34
C CYS A 253 4.56 19.86 1.15
N VAL A 254 3.47 20.55 1.40
CA VAL A 254 2.65 21.24 0.38
C VAL A 254 3.46 22.30 -0.36
N ASP A 255 4.25 23.11 0.37
CA ASP A 255 5.13 24.11 -0.21
C ASP A 255 6.20 23.46 -1.10
N ALA A 256 6.82 22.41 -0.64
CA ALA A 256 7.82 21.68 -1.42
C ALA A 256 7.24 21.04 -2.70
N LEU A 257 6.00 20.55 -2.65
CA LEU A 257 5.30 20.04 -3.83
C LEU A 257 4.96 21.19 -4.80
N ARG A 258 4.51 22.35 -4.28
CA ARG A 258 4.21 23.55 -5.08
C ARG A 258 5.44 24.08 -5.78
N ASP A 259 6.55 24.21 -5.07
CA ASP A 259 7.84 24.67 -5.61
C ASP A 259 8.37 23.71 -6.68
N ALA A 260 8.04 22.43 -6.54
CA ALA A 260 8.34 21.40 -7.53
C ALA A 260 7.38 21.35 -8.73
N HIS A 261 6.32 22.17 -8.75
CA HIS A 261 5.22 22.16 -9.72
C HIS A 261 4.50 20.80 -9.80
N LEU A 262 4.27 20.17 -8.64
CA LEU A 262 3.63 18.87 -8.50
C LEU A 262 2.24 19.01 -7.85
N PRO A 263 1.33 18.02 -8.07
CA PRO A 263 0.05 17.97 -7.36
C PRO A 263 0.25 17.97 -5.85
N GLN A 264 -0.50 18.84 -5.15
CA GLN A 264 -0.38 19.01 -3.69
C GLN A 264 -1.27 18.00 -2.97
N ASN A 265 -1.03 16.72 -3.20
CA ASN A 265 -1.78 15.62 -2.58
C ASN A 265 -0.93 14.91 -1.54
N VAL A 266 -1.45 14.84 -0.32
CA VAL A 266 -0.77 14.25 0.85
C VAL A 266 -1.68 13.20 1.48
N VAL A 267 -1.09 12.06 1.82
CA VAL A 267 -1.69 11.02 2.66
C VAL A 267 -0.89 10.93 3.95
N VAL A 268 -1.54 10.82 5.08
CA VAL A 268 -0.86 10.68 6.37
C VAL A 268 -0.93 9.23 6.84
N ASP A 269 0.22 8.59 6.93
CA ASP A 269 0.37 7.30 7.59
C ASP A 269 0.40 7.53 9.11
N CYS A 270 -0.67 7.15 9.80
CA CYS A 270 -0.84 7.36 11.24
C CYS A 270 0.03 6.41 12.08
N SER A 271 0.60 5.37 11.49
CA SER A 271 1.51 4.44 12.15
C SER A 271 2.99 4.85 12.00
N HIS A 272 3.92 3.91 12.07
CA HIS A 272 5.35 4.09 11.84
C HIS A 272 5.98 5.23 12.68
N GLY A 273 6.71 6.14 12.07
CA GLY A 273 7.36 7.27 12.74
C GLY A 273 6.37 8.27 13.35
N ASN A 274 5.19 8.43 12.74
CA ASN A 274 4.17 9.34 13.23
C ASN A 274 3.58 8.93 14.57
N SER A 275 3.42 7.63 14.82
CA SER A 275 3.00 7.11 16.15
C SER A 275 4.18 6.71 17.02
N GLY A 276 5.43 6.85 16.56
CA GLY A 276 6.61 6.29 17.23
C GLY A 276 6.55 4.76 17.32
N LYS A 277 5.89 4.11 16.35
CA LYS A 277 5.62 2.67 16.27
C LYS A 277 4.76 2.13 17.42
N LYS A 278 3.94 2.98 18.04
CA LYS A 278 2.99 2.62 19.08
C LYS A 278 1.57 2.66 18.53
N ALA A 279 0.90 1.50 18.51
CA ALA A 279 -0.41 1.36 17.93
C ALA A 279 -1.45 2.29 18.57
N ASP A 280 -1.42 2.44 19.89
CA ASP A 280 -2.32 3.29 20.67
C ASP A 280 -2.25 4.78 20.28
N ARG A 281 -1.14 5.22 19.69
CA ARG A 281 -0.95 6.61 19.24
C ARG A 281 -1.52 6.90 17.85
N GLN A 282 -1.88 5.92 17.06
CA GLN A 282 -2.44 6.13 15.73
C GLN A 282 -3.71 7.00 15.79
N GLY A 283 -4.55 6.81 16.81
CA GLY A 283 -5.76 7.61 17.02
C GLY A 283 -5.47 9.09 17.30
N LEU A 284 -4.36 9.41 17.98
CA LEU A 284 -3.95 10.80 18.21
C LEU A 284 -3.56 11.48 16.89
N VAL A 285 -2.77 10.77 16.07
CA VAL A 285 -2.36 11.26 14.74
C VAL A 285 -3.58 11.50 13.85
N LEU A 286 -4.52 10.55 13.80
CA LEU A 286 -5.74 10.71 12.99
C LEU A 286 -6.58 11.90 13.42
N ARG A 287 -6.76 12.12 14.73
CA ARG A 287 -7.54 13.25 15.24
C ARG A 287 -6.92 14.60 14.91
N ASP A 288 -5.60 14.69 14.95
CA ASP A 288 -4.88 15.91 14.53
C ASP A 288 -5.10 16.17 13.03
N VAL A 289 -4.91 15.14 12.18
CA VAL A 289 -5.16 15.19 10.73
C VAL A 289 -6.59 15.69 10.43
N LEU A 290 -7.59 15.11 11.10
CA LEU A 290 -8.99 15.52 10.92
C LEU A 290 -9.22 16.99 11.37
N THR A 291 -8.55 17.42 12.43
CA THR A 291 -8.63 18.83 12.90
C THR A 291 -8.04 19.80 11.88
N GLN A 292 -6.94 19.42 11.24
CA GLN A 292 -6.35 20.24 10.17
C GLN A 292 -7.27 20.34 8.94
N ILE A 293 -7.93 19.23 8.56
CA ILE A 293 -8.91 19.22 7.46
C ILE A 293 -10.10 20.13 7.79
N GLU A 294 -10.64 20.06 9.00
CA GLU A 294 -11.71 20.94 9.47
C GLU A 294 -11.29 22.41 9.51
N ALA A 295 -10.00 22.70 9.74
CA ALA A 295 -9.43 24.04 9.68
C ALA A 295 -9.13 24.52 8.25
N GLY A 296 -9.46 23.73 7.21
CA GLY A 296 -9.34 24.11 5.81
C GLY A 296 -8.11 23.56 5.07
N GLN A 297 -7.37 22.60 5.64
CA GLN A 297 -6.28 21.94 4.93
C GLN A 297 -6.84 20.98 3.86
N THR A 298 -6.76 21.40 2.61
CA THR A 298 -7.33 20.66 1.46
C THR A 298 -6.35 19.70 0.80
N ALA A 299 -5.06 19.77 1.10
CA ALA A 299 -4.05 18.90 0.50
C ALA A 299 -4.08 17.48 1.08
N ILE A 300 -4.62 17.28 2.28
CA ILE A 300 -4.76 15.96 2.88
C ILE A 300 -5.91 15.24 2.20
N ARG A 301 -5.59 14.18 1.45
CA ARG A 301 -6.55 13.37 0.67
C ARG A 301 -6.93 12.07 1.34
N GLY A 302 -6.11 11.60 2.28
CA GLY A 302 -6.34 10.32 2.94
C GLY A 302 -5.43 10.08 4.13
N PHE A 303 -5.68 8.98 4.80
CA PHE A 303 -4.86 8.50 5.92
C PHE A 303 -4.68 6.98 5.87
N MET A 304 -3.70 6.47 6.62
CA MET A 304 -3.44 5.04 6.74
C MET A 304 -3.41 4.63 8.22
N LEU A 305 -4.02 3.45 8.52
CA LEU A 305 -4.01 2.81 9.83
C LEU A 305 -3.49 1.38 9.72
N GLU A 306 -2.58 1.00 10.60
CA GLU A 306 -2.22 -0.40 10.82
C GLU A 306 -3.13 -1.00 11.88
N SER A 307 -3.98 -1.93 11.45
CA SER A 307 -5.08 -2.50 12.20
C SER A 307 -5.19 -4.00 11.99
N ASN A 308 -5.57 -4.76 13.02
CA ASN A 308 -5.86 -6.18 12.90
C ASN A 308 -7.08 -6.54 13.75
N LEU A 309 -7.51 -7.80 13.73
CA LEU A 309 -8.60 -8.30 14.58
C LEU A 309 -8.29 -8.12 16.05
N GLU A 310 -7.05 -8.42 16.44
CA GLU A 310 -6.52 -8.23 17.80
C GLU A 310 -5.34 -7.26 17.76
N GLY A 311 -5.22 -6.44 18.82
CA GLY A 311 -4.21 -5.39 18.92
C GLY A 311 -2.82 -5.90 19.29
N GLY A 312 -1.82 -5.03 19.08
CA GLY A 312 -0.43 -5.32 19.39
C GLY A 312 0.30 -6.09 18.30
N ASN A 313 1.35 -6.79 18.71
CA ASN A 313 2.11 -7.72 17.89
C ASN A 313 2.66 -8.88 18.73
N GLN A 314 3.13 -9.90 18.04
CA GLN A 314 3.74 -11.10 18.64
C GLN A 314 5.06 -11.42 17.96
N PRO A 315 6.03 -12.02 18.68
CA PRO A 315 7.26 -12.49 18.08
C PRO A 315 7.01 -13.70 17.17
N MET A 316 7.82 -13.83 16.12
CA MET A 316 7.85 -15.05 15.31
C MET A 316 8.16 -16.26 16.18
N GLN A 317 7.47 -17.39 15.92
CA GLN A 317 7.65 -18.66 16.61
C GLN A 317 8.36 -19.65 15.68
N ALA A 318 9.20 -20.50 16.26
CA ALA A 318 9.83 -21.59 15.51
C ALA A 318 8.78 -22.57 14.93
N ASN A 319 7.65 -22.73 15.61
CA ASN A 319 6.48 -23.43 15.10
C ASN A 319 5.38 -22.42 14.77
N PRO A 320 5.10 -22.13 13.50
CA PRO A 320 4.08 -21.16 13.09
C PRO A 320 2.65 -21.49 13.58
N ALA A 321 2.35 -22.75 13.87
CA ALA A 321 1.06 -23.16 14.43
C ALA A 321 0.77 -22.59 15.84
N LEU A 322 1.78 -22.09 16.53
CA LEU A 322 1.64 -21.45 17.82
C LEU A 322 1.35 -19.95 17.72
N LEU A 323 1.42 -19.38 16.54
CA LEU A 323 1.08 -17.98 16.32
C LEU A 323 -0.43 -17.75 16.46
N ASN A 324 -0.80 -16.64 17.07
CA ASN A 324 -2.18 -16.16 17.02
C ASN A 324 -2.46 -15.58 15.63
N PRO A 325 -3.36 -16.18 14.83
CA PRO A 325 -3.63 -15.72 13.46
C PRO A 325 -4.24 -14.33 13.38
N ARG A 326 -4.78 -13.81 14.49
CA ARG A 326 -5.51 -12.55 14.58
C ARG A 326 -4.64 -11.37 15.03
N CYS A 327 -3.38 -11.63 15.48
CA CYS A 327 -2.44 -10.64 16.00
C CYS A 327 -1.24 -10.50 15.07
N SER A 328 -0.75 -9.28 14.86
CA SER A 328 0.37 -9.00 13.94
C SER A 328 1.66 -9.76 14.31
N VAL A 329 2.38 -10.25 13.31
CA VAL A 329 3.74 -10.81 13.44
C VAL A 329 4.84 -9.82 13.05
N THR A 330 4.46 -8.58 12.74
CA THR A 330 5.36 -7.49 12.35
C THR A 330 5.15 -6.28 13.27
N ASP A 331 4.91 -5.07 12.78
CA ASP A 331 4.70 -3.91 13.64
C ASP A 331 3.33 -4.00 14.37
N GLU A 332 3.22 -3.32 15.52
CA GLU A 332 1.98 -3.27 16.31
C GLU A 332 0.80 -2.71 15.51
N CYS A 333 -0.35 -3.36 15.63
CA CYS A 333 -1.62 -2.91 15.05
C CYS A 333 -2.60 -2.49 16.16
N ILE A 334 -3.50 -1.56 15.85
CA ILE A 334 -4.71 -1.36 16.68
C ILE A 334 -5.65 -2.54 16.47
N ASP A 335 -6.51 -2.82 17.47
CA ASP A 335 -7.53 -3.86 17.38
C ASP A 335 -8.75 -3.41 16.55
N TRP A 336 -9.66 -4.35 16.29
CA TRP A 336 -10.87 -4.07 15.52
C TRP A 336 -11.79 -3.05 16.22
N PRO A 337 -12.10 -3.14 17.52
CA PRO A 337 -12.95 -2.14 18.19
C PRO A 337 -12.41 -0.72 18.07
N THR A 338 -11.10 -0.54 18.25
CA THR A 338 -10.42 0.76 18.08
C THR A 338 -10.50 1.25 16.64
N THR A 339 -10.30 0.34 15.67
CA THR A 339 -10.39 0.66 14.24
C THR A 339 -11.78 1.15 13.87
N GLU A 340 -12.82 0.43 14.29
CA GLU A 340 -14.21 0.80 14.04
C GLU A 340 -14.53 2.17 14.64
N ALA A 341 -14.13 2.41 15.89
CA ALA A 341 -14.35 3.69 16.56
C ALA A 341 -13.68 4.87 15.82
N LEU A 342 -12.42 4.68 15.37
CA LEU A 342 -11.68 5.72 14.64
C LEU A 342 -12.27 6.00 13.26
N LEU A 343 -12.68 4.98 12.51
CA LEU A 343 -13.31 5.17 11.21
C LEU A 343 -14.69 5.83 11.32
N ARG A 344 -15.49 5.49 12.34
CA ARG A 344 -16.77 6.17 12.62
C ARG A 344 -16.55 7.61 13.07
N GLU A 345 -15.51 7.91 13.85
CA GLU A 345 -15.13 9.28 14.21
C GLU A 345 -14.77 10.10 12.96
N ALA A 346 -13.92 9.54 12.07
CA ALA A 346 -13.56 10.19 10.82
C ALA A 346 -14.80 10.44 9.94
N HIS A 347 -15.67 9.46 9.80
CA HIS A 347 -16.93 9.60 9.06
C HIS A 347 -17.81 10.74 9.63
N ALA A 348 -18.04 10.77 10.93
CA ALA A 348 -18.90 11.77 11.57
C ALA A 348 -18.37 13.19 11.35
N ARG A 349 -17.04 13.38 11.49
CA ARG A 349 -16.38 14.69 11.29
C ARG A 349 -16.41 15.11 9.81
N MET A 350 -16.09 14.22 8.89
CA MET A 350 -16.11 14.50 7.45
C MET A 350 -17.52 14.76 6.94
N SER A 351 -18.52 13.98 7.35
CA SER A 351 -19.92 14.20 6.97
C SER A 351 -20.45 15.56 7.45
N LYS A 352 -20.04 16.01 8.64
CA LYS A 352 -20.37 17.35 9.15
C LYS A 352 -19.75 18.44 8.29
N LEU A 353 -18.45 18.32 7.98
CA LEU A 353 -17.71 19.28 7.15
C LEU A 353 -18.30 19.39 5.74
N MET A 354 -18.62 18.25 5.11
CA MET A 354 -19.20 18.23 3.77
C MET A 354 -20.57 18.89 3.71
N ARG A 355 -21.43 18.72 4.75
CA ARG A 355 -22.70 19.43 4.84
C ARG A 355 -22.52 20.95 4.97
N GLN A 356 -21.63 21.41 5.84
CA GLN A 356 -21.31 22.83 6.00
C GLN A 356 -20.81 23.48 4.71
N ASN A 357 -19.94 22.78 3.97
CA ASN A 357 -19.44 23.24 2.68
C ASN A 357 -20.53 23.30 1.59
N SER A 358 -21.51 22.41 1.64
CA SER A 358 -22.65 22.42 0.71
C SER A 358 -23.59 23.60 1.00
N GLU A 359 -23.87 23.88 2.26
CA GLU A 359 -24.72 25.00 2.68
C GLU A 359 -24.09 26.36 2.35
N SER A 360 -22.78 26.52 2.53
CA SER A 360 -22.05 27.76 2.21
C SER A 360 -21.94 28.07 0.71
N ARG A 361 -22.13 27.08 -0.17
CA ARG A 361 -22.14 27.26 -1.64
C ARG A 361 -23.52 27.68 -2.20
N ILE A 362 -24.58 27.56 -1.39
CA ILE A 362 -25.95 27.90 -1.78
C ILE A 362 -26.32 29.34 -1.37
N GLN A 363 -25.56 29.95 -0.46
CA GLN A 363 -25.66 31.34 -0.09
C GLN A 363 -24.77 32.25 -0.97
#